data_1f88b2aa5f6f5ee7f67512929ea595d6
#
_entry.id   1f88b2aa5f6f5ee7f67512929ea595d6
#
_cell.length_a   1.000
_cell.length_b   1.000
_cell.length_c   1.000
_cell.angle_alpha   90.00
_cell.angle_beta   90.00
_cell.angle_gamma   90.00
#
_symmetry.space_group_name_H-M   'P 1'
#
loop_
_entity.id
_entity.type
_entity.pdbx_description
1 polymer ?
#
loop_
_entity_poly.entity_id
_entity_poly.type
_entity_poly.pdbx_seq_one_letter_code
_entity_poly.pdbx_strand_id
1 'polypeptide(L)'
;MPARATPPALSVRRGEAEAKKQEKFGREGLTFDDVLLIPARSDVLPTQVSTRSVLTRSIELEIPILSAAMDTVTGSAMAIALGELGGLGIIHRNLTVDEQVAEVKAAKAAGVRVGAAVGVAGDADERVSALVAAGVDLVVVDTAHGHSASVIRMVEKIKARHRVQVMAGNVATAEGAEELIASGADCVKVGMGPGAICTTRIVAGTGMPQITAIFDCAEAAAKHDIPICADGGIQHSGDIAKAIGAGAQTVMLGGLLAGVDESPGDVVVTTDGRFKQYRGRGSMGAMAARQAAPSQTGASRDRYGQQDVGEFSKLVPEGVEGLVPAQGALAPFIHQLVGGLRAGMGYCGSATIEDLRTKAR
;
A
#
# COMPACT_ATOMS: atom_id res chain seq x y z
N MET A 1 28.45 27.46 62.76
CA MET A 1 28.02 26.25 62.04
C MET A 1 27.54 26.65 60.67
N PRO A 2 28.15 26.21 59.58
CA PRO A 2 27.70 26.61 58.26
C PRO A 2 26.48 25.72 57.85
N ALA A 3 25.48 26.37 57.28
CA ALA A 3 24.28 25.73 56.78
C ALA A 3 24.63 24.76 55.64
N ARG A 4 24.15 23.49 55.75
CA ARG A 4 24.25 22.50 54.69
C ARG A 4 23.39 22.95 53.52
N ALA A 5 24.02 23.16 52.36
CA ALA A 5 23.33 23.35 51.11
C ALA A 5 22.54 22.09 50.75
N THR A 6 21.26 22.26 50.51
CA THR A 6 20.36 21.19 50.01
C THR A 6 20.78 20.82 48.60
N PRO A 7 20.98 19.53 48.28
CA PRO A 7 21.35 19.14 46.92
C PRO A 7 20.19 19.43 45.96
N PRO A 8 20.44 20.03 44.78
CA PRO A 8 19.40 20.25 43.81
C PRO A 8 18.99 18.92 43.16
N ALA A 9 17.72 18.57 43.37
CA ALA A 9 16.88 18.07 42.31
C ALA A 9 17.06 16.63 41.80
N LEU A 10 16.56 15.69 42.55
CA LEU A 10 16.01 14.43 42.01
C LEU A 10 14.82 14.66 41.05
N SER A 11 14.10 15.80 41.18
CA SER A 11 12.94 16.17 40.35
C SER A 11 13.32 16.59 38.90
N VAL A 12 14.40 17.32 38.71
CA VAL A 12 14.85 17.74 37.36
C VAL A 12 15.35 16.51 36.56
N ARG A 13 16.09 15.61 37.18
CA ARG A 13 16.55 14.37 36.53
C ARG A 13 15.42 13.39 36.17
N ARG A 14 14.33 13.39 36.97
CA ARG A 14 13.13 12.60 36.63
C ARG A 14 12.40 13.19 35.43
N GLY A 15 12.21 14.50 35.37
CA GLY A 15 11.56 15.14 34.21
C GLY A 15 12.34 14.98 32.93
N GLU A 16 13.68 15.08 32.94
CA GLU A 16 14.53 14.80 31.77
C GLU A 16 14.51 13.33 31.38
N ALA A 17 14.45 12.40 32.34
CA ALA A 17 14.34 10.99 32.05
C ALA A 17 12.96 10.59 31.48
N GLU A 18 11.89 11.20 31.97
CA GLU A 18 10.53 11.03 31.44
C GLU A 18 10.38 11.67 30.06
N ALA A 19 10.93 12.87 29.84
CA ALA A 19 10.96 13.48 28.51
C ALA A 19 11.74 12.62 27.49
N LYS A 20 12.92 12.12 27.85
CA LYS A 20 13.70 11.18 27.01
C LYS A 20 13.00 9.86 26.80
N LYS A 21 12.25 9.36 27.77
CA LYS A 21 11.45 8.13 27.62
C LYS A 21 10.29 8.35 26.66
N GLN A 22 9.62 9.49 26.75
CA GLN A 22 8.51 9.86 25.86
C GLN A 22 9.01 10.09 24.42
N GLU A 23 10.17 10.71 24.24
CA GLU A 23 10.83 10.88 22.95
C GLU A 23 11.24 9.54 22.33
N LYS A 24 11.76 8.60 23.14
CA LYS A 24 12.20 7.27 22.67
C LYS A 24 11.05 6.33 22.33
N PHE A 25 9.97 6.30 23.13
CA PHE A 25 8.86 5.35 22.94
C PHE A 25 7.68 5.95 22.17
N GLY A 26 7.75 7.24 21.84
CA GLY A 26 6.73 7.92 21.05
C GLY A 26 5.36 7.99 21.73
N ARG A 27 4.36 8.28 20.92
CA ARG A 27 2.95 8.28 21.31
C ARG A 27 2.31 6.91 21.09
N GLU A 28 1.13 6.70 21.65
CA GLU A 28 0.29 5.55 21.34
C GLU A 28 -0.04 5.52 19.83
N GLY A 29 0.09 4.34 19.22
CA GLY A 29 -0.23 4.12 17.83
C GLY A 29 -1.51 3.32 17.68
N LEU A 30 -2.39 3.73 16.75
CA LEU A 30 -3.72 3.15 16.53
C LEU A 30 -3.75 2.37 15.21
N THR A 31 -4.45 1.22 15.23
CA THR A 31 -4.76 0.43 14.05
C THR A 31 -6.26 0.39 13.77
N PHE A 32 -6.71 -0.33 12.75
CA PHE A 32 -8.12 -0.35 12.35
C PHE A 32 -9.05 -0.84 13.46
N ASP A 33 -8.63 -1.79 14.30
CA ASP A 33 -9.44 -2.35 15.37
C ASP A 33 -9.58 -1.42 16.58
N ASP A 34 -8.71 -0.42 16.70
CA ASP A 34 -8.69 0.52 17.84
C ASP A 34 -9.67 1.69 17.67
N VAL A 35 -10.20 1.90 16.46
CA VAL A 35 -10.99 3.10 16.14
C VAL A 35 -12.30 2.76 15.43
N LEU A 36 -13.28 3.64 15.61
CA LEU A 36 -14.50 3.69 14.82
C LEU A 36 -14.75 5.14 14.39
N LEU A 37 -15.34 5.33 13.21
CA LEU A 37 -15.84 6.64 12.80
C LEU A 37 -17.06 7.00 13.65
N ILE A 38 -17.07 8.21 14.17
CA ILE A 38 -18.18 8.71 14.98
C ILE A 38 -19.34 9.12 14.07
N PRO A 39 -20.56 8.57 14.25
CA PRO A 39 -21.70 8.99 13.48
C PRO A 39 -22.00 10.48 13.66
N ALA A 40 -22.39 11.14 12.58
CA ALA A 40 -22.73 12.55 12.57
C ALA A 40 -24.13 12.77 12.01
N ARG A 41 -24.67 13.98 12.20
CA ARG A 41 -25.91 14.36 11.48
C ARG A 41 -25.69 14.20 9.99
N SER A 42 -26.62 13.51 9.32
CA SER A 42 -26.54 13.22 7.90
C SER A 42 -27.83 13.60 7.20
N ASP A 43 -27.68 14.33 6.11
CA ASP A 43 -28.74 14.61 5.14
C ASP A 43 -28.46 13.87 3.81
N VAL A 44 -27.53 12.88 3.82
CA VAL A 44 -27.07 12.15 2.62
C VAL A 44 -27.38 10.67 2.76
N LEU A 45 -28.05 10.09 1.77
CA LEU A 45 -28.25 8.64 1.71
C LEU A 45 -27.06 7.92 1.08
N PRO A 46 -26.76 6.66 1.46
CA PRO A 46 -25.66 5.89 0.87
C PRO A 46 -25.70 5.78 -0.65
N THR A 47 -26.89 5.86 -1.25
CA THR A 47 -27.08 5.85 -2.71
C THR A 47 -26.75 7.18 -3.40
N GLN A 48 -26.64 8.26 -2.64
CA GLN A 48 -26.39 9.62 -3.13
C GLN A 48 -24.95 10.05 -3.00
N VAL A 49 -24.11 9.29 -2.26
CA VAL A 49 -22.71 9.64 -2.07
C VAL A 49 -21.88 9.34 -3.31
N SER A 50 -20.86 10.17 -3.56
CA SER A 50 -19.86 9.96 -4.59
C SER A 50 -18.61 9.29 -4.00
N THR A 51 -18.23 8.14 -4.56
CA THR A 51 -17.00 7.43 -4.19
C THR A 51 -15.79 7.80 -5.06
N ARG A 52 -15.95 8.80 -5.96
CA ARG A 52 -14.85 9.32 -6.78
C ARG A 52 -13.74 9.85 -5.90
N SER A 53 -12.51 9.51 -6.25
CA SER A 53 -11.33 9.91 -5.50
C SER A 53 -10.13 10.18 -6.39
N VAL A 54 -9.23 11.02 -5.89
CA VAL A 54 -8.00 11.40 -6.56
C VAL A 54 -6.89 10.43 -6.17
N LEU A 55 -6.27 9.78 -7.17
CA LEU A 55 -5.10 8.92 -6.96
C LEU A 55 -3.80 9.70 -7.15
N THR A 56 -3.75 10.56 -8.16
CA THR A 56 -2.72 11.58 -8.37
C THR A 56 -3.41 12.84 -8.86
N ARG A 57 -2.71 13.98 -8.93
CA ARG A 57 -3.31 15.21 -9.50
C ARG A 57 -3.88 15.03 -10.92
N SER A 58 -3.48 13.98 -11.63
CA SER A 58 -3.88 13.70 -13.02
C SER A 58 -4.71 12.44 -13.19
N ILE A 59 -4.89 11.65 -12.15
CA ILE A 59 -5.65 10.39 -12.19
C ILE A 59 -6.74 10.43 -11.12
N GLU A 60 -7.98 10.44 -11.58
CA GLU A 60 -9.17 10.20 -10.75
C GLU A 60 -9.69 8.78 -10.97
N LEU A 61 -10.27 8.21 -9.92
CA LEU A 61 -10.93 6.90 -9.91
C LEU A 61 -12.40 7.06 -9.50
N GLU A 62 -13.28 6.22 -10.05
CA GLU A 62 -14.70 6.20 -9.66
C GLU A 62 -14.92 5.53 -8.29
N ILE A 63 -14.03 4.60 -7.93
CA ILE A 63 -13.97 3.98 -6.61
C ILE A 63 -12.52 4.07 -6.05
N PRO A 64 -12.33 4.31 -4.75
CA PRO A 64 -11.00 4.57 -4.18
C PRO A 64 -10.18 3.29 -3.94
N ILE A 65 -10.28 2.29 -4.83
CA ILE A 65 -9.72 0.94 -4.62
C ILE A 65 -8.67 0.63 -5.68
N LEU A 66 -7.48 0.21 -5.19
CA LEU A 66 -6.41 -0.35 -6.00
C LEU A 66 -6.19 -1.82 -5.64
N SER A 67 -5.82 -2.66 -6.61
CA SER A 67 -5.34 -4.02 -6.33
C SER A 67 -3.82 -4.04 -6.19
N ALA A 68 -3.33 -4.78 -5.19
CA ALA A 68 -1.92 -4.80 -4.81
C ALA A 68 -1.04 -5.49 -5.86
N ALA A 69 0.17 -4.98 -6.04
CA ALA A 69 1.18 -5.52 -6.94
C ALA A 69 1.79 -6.83 -6.42
N MET A 70 0.98 -7.88 -6.36
CA MET A 70 1.36 -9.21 -5.87
C MET A 70 1.02 -10.26 -6.91
N ASP A 71 1.90 -11.25 -7.07
CA ASP A 71 1.77 -12.31 -8.09
C ASP A 71 0.59 -13.28 -7.86
N THR A 72 -0.07 -13.19 -6.71
CA THR A 72 -1.32 -13.87 -6.38
C THR A 72 -2.53 -12.92 -6.30
N VAL A 73 -2.39 -11.67 -6.76
CA VAL A 73 -3.48 -10.67 -6.72
C VAL A 73 -3.70 -10.01 -8.08
N THR A 74 -2.67 -9.43 -8.71
CA THR A 74 -2.86 -8.55 -9.87
C THR A 74 -2.02 -8.96 -11.08
N GLY A 75 -2.64 -9.64 -12.02
CA GLY A 75 -2.26 -9.70 -13.43
C GLY A 75 -3.22 -8.85 -14.28
N SER A 76 -3.17 -8.99 -15.60
CA SER A 76 -4.03 -8.22 -16.53
C SER A 76 -5.52 -8.48 -16.32
N ALA A 77 -5.93 -9.73 -16.03
CA ALA A 77 -7.34 -10.04 -15.79
C ALA A 77 -7.93 -9.24 -14.63
N MET A 78 -7.21 -9.19 -13.49
CA MET A 78 -7.60 -8.36 -12.34
C MET A 78 -7.56 -6.86 -12.69
N ALA A 79 -6.52 -6.41 -13.39
CA ALA A 79 -6.37 -5.00 -13.75
C ALA A 79 -7.51 -4.53 -14.68
N ILE A 80 -7.93 -5.36 -15.63
CA ILE A 80 -9.05 -5.10 -16.53
C ILE A 80 -10.36 -5.03 -15.72
N ALA A 81 -10.67 -6.10 -14.99
CA ALA A 81 -11.94 -6.18 -14.27
C ALA A 81 -12.10 -5.08 -13.22
N LEU A 82 -11.03 -4.75 -12.45
CA LEU A 82 -11.08 -3.65 -11.50
C LEU A 82 -11.15 -2.29 -12.19
N GLY A 83 -10.46 -2.12 -13.32
CA GLY A 83 -10.50 -0.90 -14.13
C GLY A 83 -11.88 -0.62 -14.69
N GLU A 84 -12.60 -1.64 -15.17
CA GLU A 84 -14.00 -1.54 -15.64
C GLU A 84 -14.97 -1.13 -14.53
N LEU A 85 -14.65 -1.49 -13.27
CA LEU A 85 -15.40 -1.08 -12.09
C LEU A 85 -15.00 0.30 -11.57
N GLY A 86 -14.05 0.97 -12.23
CA GLY A 86 -13.60 2.33 -11.89
C GLY A 86 -12.50 2.42 -10.84
N GLY A 87 -11.88 1.30 -10.47
CA GLY A 87 -10.65 1.23 -9.67
C GLY A 87 -9.39 1.20 -10.54
N LEU A 88 -8.25 0.73 -9.97
CA LEU A 88 -7.00 0.61 -10.71
C LEU A 88 -6.20 -0.64 -10.27
N GLY A 89 -5.84 -1.50 -11.22
CA GLY A 89 -4.95 -2.62 -10.98
C GLY A 89 -3.48 -2.24 -11.09
N ILE A 90 -2.64 -2.73 -10.14
CA ILE A 90 -1.20 -2.54 -10.20
C ILE A 90 -0.54 -3.89 -10.53
N ILE A 91 -0.09 -4.05 -11.75
CA ILE A 91 0.53 -5.29 -12.22
C ILE A 91 1.84 -5.52 -11.47
N HIS A 92 2.00 -6.74 -10.96
CA HIS A 92 3.17 -7.10 -10.18
C HIS A 92 4.44 -7.20 -11.03
N ARG A 93 5.61 -7.09 -10.39
CA ARG A 93 6.93 -7.15 -11.06
C ARG A 93 7.64 -8.51 -10.93
N ASN A 94 6.96 -9.52 -10.42
CA ASN A 94 7.48 -10.89 -10.40
C ASN A 94 7.30 -11.57 -11.78
N LEU A 95 7.71 -10.85 -12.82
CA LEU A 95 7.61 -11.11 -14.25
C LEU A 95 8.88 -10.61 -14.94
N THR A 96 9.26 -11.15 -16.10
CA THR A 96 10.25 -10.51 -16.97
C THR A 96 9.74 -9.12 -17.40
N VAL A 97 10.61 -8.29 -17.93
CA VAL A 97 10.19 -7.00 -18.51
C VAL A 97 9.15 -7.22 -19.60
N ASP A 98 9.41 -8.16 -20.51
CA ASP A 98 8.50 -8.46 -21.63
C ASP A 98 7.14 -9.02 -21.19
N GLU A 99 7.13 -9.91 -20.21
CA GLU A 99 5.88 -10.44 -19.64
C GLU A 99 5.06 -9.34 -18.97
N GLN A 100 5.69 -8.45 -18.15
CA GLN A 100 4.98 -7.36 -17.51
C GLN A 100 4.47 -6.34 -18.53
N VAL A 101 5.23 -6.07 -19.58
CA VAL A 101 4.80 -5.24 -20.73
C VAL A 101 3.61 -5.86 -21.43
N ALA A 102 3.59 -7.18 -21.63
CA ALA A 102 2.45 -7.87 -22.22
C ALA A 102 1.17 -7.73 -21.38
N GLU A 103 1.27 -7.87 -20.05
CA GLU A 103 0.17 -7.66 -19.12
C GLU A 103 -0.36 -6.21 -19.19
N VAL A 104 0.54 -5.20 -19.21
CA VAL A 104 0.15 -3.79 -19.37
C VAL A 104 -0.55 -3.55 -20.69
N LYS A 105 -0.01 -4.08 -21.82
CA LYS A 105 -0.63 -3.95 -23.13
C LYS A 105 -2.01 -4.58 -23.19
N ALA A 106 -2.22 -5.74 -22.54
CA ALA A 106 -3.52 -6.38 -22.47
C ALA A 106 -4.56 -5.48 -21.77
N ALA A 107 -4.20 -4.86 -20.63
CA ALA A 107 -5.06 -3.91 -19.94
C ALA A 107 -5.35 -2.66 -20.79
N LYS A 108 -4.32 -2.11 -21.45
CA LYS A 108 -4.50 -0.95 -22.35
C LYS A 108 -5.37 -1.27 -23.56
N ALA A 109 -5.26 -2.47 -24.12
CA ALA A 109 -6.12 -2.92 -25.22
C ALA A 109 -7.59 -3.07 -24.81
N ALA A 110 -7.88 -3.37 -23.54
CA ALA A 110 -9.22 -3.36 -22.97
C ALA A 110 -9.75 -1.92 -22.66
N GLY A 111 -8.94 -0.88 -22.90
CA GLY A 111 -9.36 0.51 -22.72
C GLY A 111 -9.34 1.01 -21.26
N VAL A 112 -8.78 0.23 -20.34
CA VAL A 112 -8.69 0.61 -18.92
C VAL A 112 -7.36 1.29 -18.59
N ARG A 113 -7.36 2.06 -17.48
CA ARG A 113 -6.11 2.53 -16.86
C ARG A 113 -5.44 1.39 -16.12
N VAL A 114 -4.11 1.40 -16.09
CA VAL A 114 -3.31 0.37 -15.42
C VAL A 114 -2.04 0.95 -14.81
N GLY A 115 -1.71 0.50 -13.61
CA GLY A 115 -0.40 0.74 -13.00
C GLY A 115 0.49 -0.49 -13.08
N ALA A 116 1.80 -0.29 -12.92
CA ALA A 116 2.76 -1.39 -12.86
C ALA A 116 3.86 -1.11 -11.83
N ALA A 117 4.20 -2.14 -11.06
CA ALA A 117 5.24 -2.06 -10.04
C ALA A 117 6.64 -2.18 -10.65
N VAL A 118 7.58 -1.41 -10.10
CA VAL A 118 9.02 -1.47 -10.40
C VAL A 118 9.82 -1.53 -9.11
N GLY A 119 11.06 -2.00 -9.19
CA GLY A 119 12.04 -1.97 -8.10
C GLY A 119 12.94 -0.75 -8.17
N VAL A 120 14.07 -0.87 -7.47
CA VAL A 120 15.11 0.18 -7.40
C VAL A 120 16.49 -0.30 -7.88
N ALA A 121 16.60 -1.58 -8.24
CA ALA A 121 17.85 -2.21 -8.67
C ALA A 121 17.61 -3.15 -9.88
N GLY A 122 18.67 -3.75 -10.40
CA GLY A 122 18.62 -4.71 -11.50
C GLY A 122 18.09 -4.07 -12.79
N ASP A 123 17.01 -4.62 -13.30
CA ASP A 123 16.36 -4.22 -14.55
C ASP A 123 15.41 -3.00 -14.42
N ALA A 124 15.40 -2.31 -13.28
CA ALA A 124 14.40 -1.30 -12.97
C ALA A 124 14.33 -0.16 -14.02
N ASP A 125 15.45 0.32 -14.52
CA ASP A 125 15.51 1.38 -15.53
C ASP A 125 14.94 0.95 -16.89
N GLU A 126 15.34 -0.23 -17.35
CA GLU A 126 14.84 -0.85 -18.57
C GLU A 126 13.33 -1.09 -18.46
N ARG A 127 12.91 -1.66 -17.34
CA ARG A 127 11.51 -1.95 -17.02
C ARG A 127 10.64 -0.69 -17.05
N VAL A 128 11.06 0.40 -16.40
CA VAL A 128 10.33 1.67 -16.44
C VAL A 128 10.18 2.16 -17.88
N SER A 129 11.27 2.16 -18.65
CA SER A 129 11.26 2.63 -20.05
C SER A 129 10.31 1.79 -20.91
N ALA A 130 10.36 0.47 -20.76
CA ALA A 130 9.49 -0.46 -21.49
C ALA A 130 8.01 -0.31 -21.11
N LEU A 131 7.70 -0.14 -19.82
CA LEU A 131 6.34 0.06 -19.32
C LEU A 131 5.76 1.40 -19.82
N VAL A 132 6.55 2.46 -19.80
CA VAL A 132 6.14 3.77 -20.34
C VAL A 132 5.87 3.68 -21.85
N ALA A 133 6.73 2.99 -22.59
CA ALA A 133 6.52 2.74 -24.02
C ALA A 133 5.26 1.87 -24.29
N ALA A 134 4.88 1.01 -23.34
CA ALA A 134 3.64 0.22 -23.40
C ALA A 134 2.38 1.03 -23.01
N GLY A 135 2.53 2.27 -22.57
CA GLY A 135 1.41 3.16 -22.22
C GLY A 135 0.88 2.99 -20.79
N VAL A 136 1.73 2.56 -19.84
CA VAL A 136 1.33 2.50 -18.43
C VAL A 136 0.91 3.89 -17.92
N ASP A 137 -0.17 3.95 -17.14
CA ASP A 137 -0.68 5.22 -16.61
C ASP A 137 0.00 5.62 -15.29
N LEU A 138 0.44 4.63 -14.49
CA LEU A 138 1.07 4.82 -13.19
C LEU A 138 2.23 3.85 -13.00
N VAL A 139 3.41 4.35 -12.72
CA VAL A 139 4.55 3.55 -12.25
C VAL A 139 4.55 3.54 -10.73
N VAL A 140 4.64 2.36 -10.12
CA VAL A 140 4.69 2.22 -8.67
C VAL A 140 6.07 1.74 -8.24
N VAL A 141 6.86 2.63 -7.63
CA VAL A 141 8.13 2.26 -6.99
C VAL A 141 7.80 1.55 -5.68
N ASP A 142 7.84 0.21 -5.72
CA ASP A 142 7.27 -0.66 -4.69
C ASP A 142 8.36 -1.40 -3.90
N THR A 143 8.61 -0.93 -2.67
CA THR A 143 9.62 -1.47 -1.75
C THR A 143 9.03 -1.72 -0.36
N ALA A 144 9.73 -2.53 0.45
CA ALA A 144 9.34 -2.75 1.84
C ALA A 144 9.58 -1.51 2.70
N HIS A 145 10.61 -0.71 2.35
CA HIS A 145 10.99 0.53 3.03
C HIS A 145 11.26 1.63 2.01
N GLY A 146 10.26 2.50 1.81
CA GLY A 146 10.30 3.59 0.82
C GLY A 146 11.18 4.77 1.23
N HIS A 147 11.36 4.99 2.53
CA HIS A 147 12.23 6.05 3.05
C HIS A 147 13.70 5.63 3.00
N SER A 148 14.19 5.42 1.79
CA SER A 148 15.57 5.01 1.52
C SER A 148 16.15 5.74 0.32
N ALA A 149 17.46 6.01 0.35
CA ALA A 149 18.15 6.74 -0.70
C ALA A 149 18.02 6.11 -2.11
N SER A 150 17.84 4.79 -2.19
CA SER A 150 17.64 4.10 -3.47
C SER A 150 16.26 4.37 -4.05
N VAL A 151 15.23 4.44 -3.22
CA VAL A 151 13.86 4.76 -3.64
C VAL A 151 13.76 6.22 -4.09
N ILE A 152 14.31 7.15 -3.29
CA ILE A 152 14.34 8.59 -3.59
C ILE A 152 15.00 8.81 -4.95
N ARG A 153 16.22 8.29 -5.16
CA ARG A 153 16.92 8.39 -6.45
C ARG A 153 16.15 7.77 -7.61
N MET A 154 15.42 6.66 -7.38
CA MET A 154 14.62 6.04 -8.44
C MET A 154 13.44 6.94 -8.83
N VAL A 155 12.73 7.53 -7.89
CA VAL A 155 11.65 8.48 -8.17
C VAL A 155 12.17 9.68 -8.96
N GLU A 156 13.24 10.33 -8.48
CA GLU A 156 13.90 11.45 -9.16
C GLU A 156 14.27 11.08 -10.61
N LYS A 157 14.86 9.90 -10.79
CA LYS A 157 15.29 9.41 -12.12
C LYS A 157 14.12 9.17 -13.06
N ILE A 158 13.02 8.58 -12.57
CA ILE A 158 11.80 8.38 -13.37
C ILE A 158 11.24 9.73 -13.79
N LYS A 159 11.07 10.66 -12.85
CA LYS A 159 10.50 11.98 -13.10
C LYS A 159 11.36 12.83 -14.04
N ALA A 160 12.69 12.68 -13.99
CA ALA A 160 13.60 13.37 -14.90
C ALA A 160 13.54 12.87 -16.35
N ARG A 161 13.21 11.58 -16.56
CA ARG A 161 13.31 10.93 -17.88
C ARG A 161 11.96 10.68 -18.54
N HIS A 162 10.88 10.55 -17.76
CA HIS A 162 9.58 10.09 -18.25
C HIS A 162 8.45 11.00 -17.76
N ARG A 163 7.48 11.23 -18.65
CA ARG A 163 6.22 11.93 -18.31
C ARG A 163 5.16 10.91 -17.89
N VAL A 164 5.36 10.29 -16.75
CA VAL A 164 4.44 9.30 -16.19
C VAL A 164 4.14 9.64 -14.73
N GLN A 165 2.95 9.26 -14.24
CA GLN A 165 2.61 9.41 -12.83
C GLN A 165 3.38 8.37 -12.00
N VAL A 166 3.88 8.77 -10.84
CA VAL A 166 4.69 7.93 -9.95
C VAL A 166 4.06 7.85 -8.57
N MET A 167 3.71 6.65 -8.14
CA MET A 167 3.44 6.33 -6.74
C MET A 167 4.68 5.71 -6.15
N ALA A 168 5.07 6.11 -4.94
CA ALA A 168 6.24 5.56 -4.27
C ALA A 168 5.92 5.14 -2.83
N GLY A 169 6.57 4.10 -2.36
CA GLY A 169 6.42 3.57 -1.00
C GLY A 169 7.15 2.23 -0.79
N ASN A 170 6.97 1.63 0.42
CA ASN A 170 6.02 2.08 1.44
C ASN A 170 6.73 2.91 2.51
N VAL A 171 6.04 3.89 2.99
CA VAL A 171 6.46 4.70 4.14
C VAL A 171 5.42 4.60 5.26
N ALA A 172 5.78 5.02 6.47
CA ALA A 172 4.90 5.00 7.63
C ALA A 172 5.04 6.26 8.51
N THR A 173 5.87 7.22 8.11
CA THR A 173 6.14 8.45 8.87
C THR A 173 5.98 9.69 8.00
N ALA A 174 5.71 10.84 8.64
CA ALA A 174 5.60 12.13 7.97
C ALA A 174 6.87 12.47 7.18
N GLU A 175 8.05 12.26 7.78
CA GLU A 175 9.35 12.54 7.16
C GLU A 175 9.55 11.71 5.89
N GLY A 176 9.20 10.40 5.94
CA GLY A 176 9.30 9.55 4.77
C GLY A 176 8.35 9.97 3.65
N ALA A 177 7.15 10.45 4.00
CA ALA A 177 6.22 10.99 3.03
C ALA A 177 6.75 12.30 2.40
N GLU A 178 7.25 13.22 3.21
CA GLU A 178 7.84 14.50 2.75
C GLU A 178 9.03 14.29 1.81
N GLU A 179 9.95 13.34 2.11
CA GLU A 179 11.09 13.04 1.23
C GLU A 179 10.66 12.43 -0.11
N LEU A 180 9.67 11.53 -0.13
CA LEU A 180 9.13 10.98 -1.37
C LEU A 180 8.44 12.06 -2.21
N ILE A 181 7.72 12.97 -1.60
CA ILE A 181 7.09 14.12 -2.27
C ILE A 181 8.14 15.04 -2.85
N ALA A 182 9.18 15.38 -2.07
CA ALA A 182 10.29 16.21 -2.52
C ALA A 182 11.05 15.60 -3.71
N SER A 183 11.13 14.26 -3.79
CA SER A 183 11.72 13.55 -4.93
C SER A 183 10.84 13.54 -6.18
N GLY A 184 9.59 14.01 -6.09
CA GLY A 184 8.64 14.14 -7.20
C GLY A 184 7.58 13.04 -7.29
N ALA A 185 7.32 12.29 -6.22
CA ALA A 185 6.21 11.33 -6.21
C ALA A 185 4.86 12.06 -6.35
N ASP A 186 3.99 11.53 -7.21
CA ASP A 186 2.63 12.05 -7.45
C ASP A 186 1.60 11.45 -6.50
N CYS A 187 1.96 10.36 -5.80
CA CYS A 187 1.18 9.71 -4.75
C CYS A 187 2.13 9.00 -3.78
N VAL A 188 1.84 9.03 -2.50
CA VAL A 188 2.62 8.31 -1.48
C VAL A 188 1.87 7.06 -1.02
N LYS A 189 2.53 5.90 -1.05
CA LYS A 189 1.97 4.63 -0.58
C LYS A 189 2.38 4.36 0.85
N VAL A 190 1.38 4.25 1.75
CA VAL A 190 1.56 4.24 3.20
C VAL A 190 1.23 2.87 3.79
N GLY A 191 2.17 2.31 4.54
CA GLY A 191 1.98 1.07 5.29
C GLY A 191 3.25 0.24 5.39
N MET A 192 3.73 0.02 6.60
CA MET A 192 4.87 -0.85 6.89
C MET A 192 4.46 -1.93 7.89
N GLY A 193 4.37 -3.17 7.39
CA GLY A 193 4.05 -4.35 8.20
C GLY A 193 2.58 -4.60 8.55
N PRO A 194 1.54 -3.88 8.03
CA PRO A 194 0.16 -4.13 8.43
C PRO A 194 -0.52 -5.28 7.66
N GLY A 195 0.10 -5.79 6.58
CA GLY A 195 -0.51 -6.83 5.75
C GLY A 195 -0.70 -8.15 6.52
N ALA A 196 -1.80 -8.87 6.26
CA ALA A 196 -2.16 -10.11 6.95
C ALA A 196 -1.12 -11.24 6.82
N ILE A 197 -0.38 -11.26 5.71
CA ILE A 197 0.70 -12.24 5.44
C ILE A 197 2.10 -11.63 5.52
N CYS A 198 2.21 -10.38 6.02
CA CYS A 198 3.49 -9.71 6.27
C CYS A 198 4.00 -10.07 7.67
N THR A 199 5.26 -10.52 7.75
CA THR A 199 5.92 -10.84 9.02
C THR A 199 7.06 -9.88 9.36
N THR A 200 7.20 -8.77 8.65
CA THR A 200 8.24 -7.74 8.91
C THR A 200 8.24 -7.31 10.37
N ARG A 201 7.07 -7.07 10.97
CA ARG A 201 6.95 -6.70 12.39
C ARG A 201 7.50 -7.74 13.34
N ILE A 202 7.41 -9.02 12.98
CA ILE A 202 7.87 -10.16 13.80
C ILE A 202 9.35 -10.41 13.54
N VAL A 203 9.76 -10.41 12.29
CA VAL A 203 11.12 -10.80 11.86
C VAL A 203 12.11 -9.65 12.07
N ALA A 204 11.75 -8.44 11.64
CA ALA A 204 12.61 -7.27 11.73
C ALA A 204 12.30 -6.36 12.93
N GLY A 205 11.15 -6.56 13.63
CA GLY A 205 10.72 -5.71 14.73
C GLY A 205 10.34 -4.30 14.30
N THR A 206 10.07 -4.08 13.00
CA THR A 206 9.86 -2.76 12.41
C THR A 206 8.47 -2.65 11.80
N GLY A 207 7.82 -1.51 12.00
CA GLY A 207 6.49 -1.22 11.48
C GLY A 207 5.82 -0.09 12.24
N MET A 208 4.62 0.27 11.81
CA MET A 208 3.80 1.29 12.48
C MET A 208 2.33 0.88 12.45
N PRO A 209 1.54 1.16 13.51
CA PRO A 209 0.09 1.00 13.50
C PRO A 209 -0.54 1.81 12.35
N GLN A 210 -1.43 1.17 11.57
CA GLN A 210 -1.76 1.67 10.23
C GLN A 210 -2.56 2.97 10.22
N ILE A 211 -3.51 3.16 11.15
CA ILE A 211 -4.28 4.41 11.25
C ILE A 211 -3.36 5.58 11.57
N THR A 212 -2.44 5.39 12.53
CA THR A 212 -1.45 6.42 12.87
C THR A 212 -0.53 6.74 11.69
N ALA A 213 -0.04 5.71 10.96
CA ALA A 213 0.78 5.91 9.77
C ALA A 213 0.05 6.70 8.67
N ILE A 214 -1.24 6.36 8.42
CA ILE A 214 -2.07 7.07 7.46
C ILE A 214 -2.23 8.53 7.86
N PHE A 215 -2.59 8.80 9.12
CA PHE A 215 -2.84 10.14 9.62
C PHE A 215 -1.58 11.02 9.50
N ASP A 216 -0.43 10.55 9.97
CA ASP A 216 0.83 11.32 9.93
C ASP A 216 1.29 11.62 8.50
N CYS A 217 1.21 10.62 7.62
CA CYS A 217 1.58 10.81 6.22
C CYS A 217 0.58 11.72 5.49
N ALA A 218 -0.72 11.65 5.83
CA ALA A 218 -1.75 12.50 5.23
C ALA A 218 -1.57 13.98 5.62
N GLU A 219 -1.24 14.26 6.90
CA GLU A 219 -0.93 15.64 7.33
C GLU A 219 0.29 16.20 6.60
N ALA A 220 1.34 15.40 6.43
CA ALA A 220 2.54 15.81 5.69
C ALA A 220 2.21 16.06 4.21
N ALA A 221 1.51 15.14 3.57
CA ALA A 221 1.20 15.18 2.14
C ALA A 221 0.21 16.32 1.78
N ALA A 222 -0.71 16.65 2.69
CA ALA A 222 -1.67 17.74 2.49
C ALA A 222 -1.01 19.10 2.29
N LYS A 223 0.16 19.35 2.90
CA LYS A 223 0.94 20.60 2.72
C LYS A 223 1.38 20.80 1.27
N HIS A 224 1.45 19.74 0.49
CA HIS A 224 1.94 19.70 -0.88
C HIS A 224 0.84 19.37 -1.90
N ASP A 225 -0.40 19.17 -1.46
CA ASP A 225 -1.51 18.71 -2.29
C ASP A 225 -1.17 17.40 -3.03
N ILE A 226 -0.54 16.46 -2.33
CA ILE A 226 -0.19 15.13 -2.85
C ILE A 226 -1.09 14.08 -2.18
N PRO A 227 -1.80 13.24 -2.95
CA PRO A 227 -2.62 12.17 -2.40
C PRO A 227 -1.78 11.07 -1.76
N ILE A 228 -2.38 10.36 -0.78
CA ILE A 228 -1.82 9.14 -0.23
C ILE A 228 -2.72 7.92 -0.51
N CYS A 229 -2.09 6.76 -0.66
CA CYS A 229 -2.74 5.46 -0.77
C CYS A 229 -2.43 4.62 0.46
N ALA A 230 -3.45 4.23 1.22
CA ALA A 230 -3.29 3.34 2.37
C ALA A 230 -3.13 1.88 1.90
N ASP A 231 -1.98 1.26 2.18
CA ASP A 231 -1.63 -0.08 1.73
C ASP A 231 -1.45 -1.04 2.90
N GLY A 232 -2.34 -2.01 3.02
CA GLY A 232 -2.29 -3.11 3.98
C GLY A 232 -3.13 -2.91 5.24
N GLY A 233 -3.46 -4.04 5.88
CA GLY A 233 -4.22 -4.09 7.13
C GLY A 233 -5.75 -4.04 6.96
N ILE A 234 -6.26 -3.75 5.79
CA ILE A 234 -7.70 -3.69 5.50
C ILE A 234 -8.26 -5.10 5.35
N GLN A 235 -9.22 -5.45 6.20
CA GLN A 235 -9.87 -6.76 6.23
C GLN A 235 -11.37 -6.68 5.93
N HIS A 236 -11.99 -5.52 6.12
CA HIS A 236 -13.42 -5.30 5.96
C HIS A 236 -13.71 -4.00 5.21
N SER A 237 -14.91 -3.87 4.67
CA SER A 237 -15.35 -2.63 4.00
C SER A 237 -15.31 -1.41 4.93
N GLY A 238 -15.58 -1.60 6.22
CA GLY A 238 -15.48 -0.54 7.24
C GLY A 238 -14.06 0.00 7.40
N ASP A 239 -13.03 -0.82 7.19
CA ASP A 239 -11.64 -0.36 7.27
C ASP A 239 -11.27 0.58 6.11
N ILE A 240 -11.92 0.42 4.94
CA ILE A 240 -11.79 1.38 3.83
C ILE A 240 -12.28 2.75 4.28
N ALA A 241 -13.45 2.82 4.92
CA ALA A 241 -14.00 4.07 5.44
C ALA A 241 -13.08 4.69 6.51
N LYS A 242 -12.55 3.87 7.44
CA LYS A 242 -11.59 4.32 8.47
C LYS A 242 -10.28 4.84 7.86
N ALA A 243 -9.72 4.15 6.83
CA ALA A 243 -8.52 4.60 6.14
C ALA A 243 -8.72 5.97 5.48
N ILE A 244 -9.87 6.18 4.84
CA ILE A 244 -10.22 7.47 4.21
C ILE A 244 -10.46 8.53 5.30
N GLY A 245 -11.21 8.21 6.36
CA GLY A 245 -11.43 9.10 7.50
C GLY A 245 -10.12 9.50 8.21
N ALA A 246 -9.10 8.64 8.19
CA ALA A 246 -7.76 8.94 8.68
C ALA A 246 -6.92 9.81 7.72
N GLY A 247 -7.41 10.10 6.49
CA GLY A 247 -6.78 11.02 5.55
C GLY A 247 -6.36 10.44 4.21
N ALA A 248 -6.50 9.13 3.96
CA ALA A 248 -6.17 8.54 2.67
C ALA A 248 -7.19 8.92 1.58
N GLN A 249 -6.72 9.14 0.36
CA GLN A 249 -7.59 9.30 -0.81
C GLN A 249 -7.98 7.96 -1.41
N THR A 250 -7.07 6.99 -1.38
CA THR A 250 -7.29 5.66 -1.95
C THR A 250 -6.76 4.56 -1.03
N VAL A 251 -7.18 3.33 -1.26
CA VAL A 251 -6.71 2.15 -0.54
C VAL A 251 -6.20 1.09 -1.50
N MET A 252 -5.17 0.35 -1.09
CA MET A 252 -4.64 -0.80 -1.83
C MET A 252 -5.00 -2.09 -1.10
N LEU A 253 -5.66 -3.01 -1.82
CA LEU A 253 -6.16 -4.27 -1.29
C LEU A 253 -5.35 -5.45 -1.84
N GLY A 254 -4.85 -6.29 -0.94
CA GLY A 254 -4.17 -7.55 -1.27
C GLY A 254 -5.05 -8.76 -0.91
N GLY A 255 -5.09 -9.13 0.38
CA GLY A 255 -5.77 -10.33 0.85
C GLY A 255 -7.25 -10.42 0.49
N LEU A 256 -7.98 -9.29 0.55
CA LEU A 256 -9.39 -9.24 0.16
C LEU A 256 -9.62 -9.61 -1.31
N LEU A 257 -8.67 -9.30 -2.18
CA LEU A 257 -8.79 -9.55 -3.62
C LEU A 257 -8.11 -10.85 -4.08
N ALA A 258 -7.30 -11.48 -3.22
CA ALA A 258 -6.55 -12.69 -3.60
C ALA A 258 -7.45 -13.90 -3.91
N GLY A 259 -8.67 -13.94 -3.34
CA GLY A 259 -9.63 -15.05 -3.51
C GLY A 259 -10.58 -14.92 -4.70
N VAL A 260 -10.60 -13.80 -5.42
CA VAL A 260 -11.53 -13.62 -6.55
C VAL A 260 -11.05 -14.35 -7.81
N ASP A 261 -11.95 -14.63 -8.74
CA ASP A 261 -11.66 -15.41 -9.94
C ASP A 261 -10.61 -14.73 -10.82
N GLU A 262 -10.59 -13.40 -10.89
CA GLU A 262 -9.70 -12.60 -11.73
C GLU A 262 -8.27 -12.46 -11.15
N SER A 263 -8.04 -12.84 -9.89
CA SER A 263 -6.68 -12.91 -9.34
C SER A 263 -5.92 -14.10 -9.92
N PRO A 264 -4.58 -14.05 -10.11
CA PRO A 264 -3.79 -15.15 -10.61
C PRO A 264 -3.86 -16.41 -9.73
N GLY A 265 -3.65 -17.57 -10.36
CA GLY A 265 -3.62 -18.87 -9.70
C GLY A 265 -4.94 -19.62 -9.75
N ASP A 266 -4.81 -20.95 -9.68
CA ASP A 266 -5.94 -21.88 -9.79
C ASP A 266 -6.70 -22.02 -8.47
N VAL A 267 -7.95 -22.43 -8.56
CA VAL A 267 -8.75 -22.80 -7.39
C VAL A 267 -8.31 -24.16 -6.88
N VAL A 268 -7.91 -24.23 -5.62
CA VAL A 268 -7.59 -25.46 -4.89
C VAL A 268 -8.85 -25.93 -4.16
N VAL A 269 -9.29 -27.16 -4.46
CA VAL A 269 -10.44 -27.78 -3.79
C VAL A 269 -9.93 -28.71 -2.71
N THR A 270 -10.41 -28.51 -1.48
CA THR A 270 -10.10 -29.33 -0.31
C THR A 270 -11.39 -29.87 0.31
N THR A 271 -11.29 -30.68 1.38
CA THR A 271 -12.45 -31.11 2.17
C THR A 271 -13.17 -29.94 2.84
N ASP A 272 -12.47 -28.83 3.09
CA ASP A 272 -13.00 -27.67 3.82
C ASP A 272 -13.54 -26.57 2.88
N GLY A 273 -13.42 -26.77 1.56
CA GLY A 273 -13.97 -25.83 0.58
C GLY A 273 -13.06 -25.54 -0.60
N ARG A 274 -13.34 -24.41 -1.26
CA ARG A 274 -12.59 -23.90 -2.40
C ARG A 274 -11.71 -22.74 -1.96
N PHE A 275 -10.44 -22.76 -2.33
CA PHE A 275 -9.44 -21.79 -1.91
C PHE A 275 -8.58 -21.35 -3.08
N LYS A 276 -7.92 -20.19 -2.93
CA LYS A 276 -6.83 -19.74 -3.83
C LYS A 276 -5.57 -19.51 -3.01
N GLN A 277 -4.43 -19.68 -3.63
CA GLN A 277 -3.14 -19.38 -3.01
C GLN A 277 -2.99 -17.87 -2.81
N TYR A 278 -2.55 -17.47 -1.63
CA TYR A 278 -2.17 -16.11 -1.33
C TYR A 278 -0.79 -16.11 -0.67
N ARG A 279 0.17 -15.38 -1.25
CA ARG A 279 1.53 -15.34 -0.72
C ARG A 279 2.07 -13.94 -0.57
N GLY A 280 2.76 -13.73 0.56
CA GLY A 280 3.47 -12.50 0.86
C GLY A 280 4.62 -12.29 -0.12
N ARG A 281 4.86 -11.04 -0.51
CA ARG A 281 6.00 -10.68 -1.37
C ARG A 281 7.36 -11.03 -0.73
N GLY A 282 7.42 -11.09 0.62
CA GLY A 282 8.60 -11.54 1.39
C GLY A 282 8.58 -13.03 1.75
N SER A 283 7.67 -13.85 1.20
CA SER A 283 7.66 -15.28 1.44
C SER A 283 8.79 -16.00 0.72
N MET A 284 9.14 -17.19 1.21
CA MET A 284 10.18 -18.01 0.57
C MET A 284 9.84 -18.35 -0.87
N GLY A 285 8.58 -18.69 -1.18
CA GLY A 285 8.15 -19.00 -2.54
C GLY A 285 8.20 -17.78 -3.46
N ALA A 286 7.83 -16.57 -2.97
CA ALA A 286 7.98 -15.36 -3.76
C ALA A 286 9.44 -15.00 -4.01
N MET A 287 10.34 -15.23 -3.04
CA MET A 287 11.78 -15.02 -3.18
C MET A 287 12.45 -16.08 -4.08
N ALA A 288 11.87 -17.30 -4.14
CA ALA A 288 12.35 -18.39 -4.96
C ALA A 288 11.86 -18.34 -6.41
N ALA A 289 10.74 -17.71 -6.65
CA ALA A 289 9.94 -17.83 -7.88
C ALA A 289 10.66 -17.42 -9.18
N ARG A 290 11.94 -17.00 -9.13
CA ARG A 290 12.72 -16.63 -10.32
C ARG A 290 14.22 -16.91 -10.21
N GLN A 291 14.60 -18.15 -9.92
CA GLN A 291 16.00 -18.57 -10.09
C GLN A 291 16.35 -19.07 -11.50
N ALA A 292 15.42 -19.01 -12.45
CA ALA A 292 15.60 -19.63 -13.78
C ALA A 292 16.57 -18.89 -14.72
N ALA A 293 17.06 -17.69 -14.38
CA ALA A 293 18.09 -17.00 -15.17
C ALA A 293 19.19 -16.43 -14.24
N PRO A 294 20.47 -16.73 -14.50
CA PRO A 294 21.60 -16.30 -13.66
C PRO A 294 21.77 -14.76 -13.54
N SER A 295 21.13 -13.99 -14.41
CA SER A 295 21.27 -12.51 -14.45
C SER A 295 20.09 -11.75 -13.82
N GLN A 296 19.06 -12.43 -13.30
CA GLN A 296 17.86 -11.79 -12.75
C GLN A 296 17.68 -12.18 -11.28
N THR A 297 18.09 -11.30 -10.38
CA THR A 297 17.71 -11.37 -8.96
C THR A 297 16.18 -11.27 -8.86
N GLY A 298 15.54 -12.19 -8.16
CA GLY A 298 14.10 -12.22 -8.01
C GLY A 298 13.56 -10.90 -7.45
N ALA A 299 12.52 -10.35 -8.07
CA ALA A 299 11.92 -9.06 -7.70
C ALA A 299 11.57 -8.95 -6.21
N SER A 300 11.22 -10.07 -5.56
CA SER A 300 10.94 -10.13 -4.14
C SER A 300 12.19 -9.97 -3.27
N ARG A 301 13.36 -10.46 -3.70
CA ARG A 301 14.62 -10.27 -2.97
C ARG A 301 15.05 -8.81 -2.96
N ASP A 302 14.96 -8.13 -4.11
CA ASP A 302 15.25 -6.70 -4.25
C ASP A 302 14.35 -5.86 -3.33
N ARG A 303 13.06 -6.21 -3.23
CA ARG A 303 12.10 -5.53 -2.34
C ARG A 303 12.56 -5.49 -0.87
N TYR A 304 13.22 -6.56 -0.41
CA TYR A 304 13.66 -6.74 0.98
C TYR A 304 15.18 -6.55 1.15
N GLY A 305 15.86 -6.00 0.16
CA GLY A 305 17.30 -5.73 0.23
C GLY A 305 18.17 -6.99 0.29
N GLN A 306 17.68 -8.12 -0.21
CA GLN A 306 18.36 -9.43 -0.18
C GLN A 306 18.81 -9.90 -1.57
N GLN A 307 18.97 -8.99 -2.52
CA GLN A 307 19.40 -9.30 -3.89
C GLN A 307 20.77 -9.95 -3.97
N ASP A 308 21.67 -9.62 -3.03
CA ASP A 308 23.05 -10.12 -2.99
C ASP A 308 23.20 -11.45 -2.24
N VAL A 309 22.11 -12.00 -1.69
CA VAL A 309 22.12 -13.29 -0.99
C VAL A 309 22.11 -14.42 -1.99
N GLY A 310 23.28 -15.04 -2.24
CA GLY A 310 23.44 -16.11 -3.23
C GLY A 310 22.79 -17.44 -2.85
N GLU A 311 22.83 -17.80 -1.57
CA GLU A 311 22.32 -19.06 -1.06
C GLU A 311 20.88 -18.94 -0.55
N PHE A 312 19.98 -19.77 -1.08
CA PHE A 312 18.57 -19.81 -0.69
C PHE A 312 18.36 -20.01 0.83
N SER A 313 19.20 -20.85 1.45
CA SER A 313 19.16 -21.14 2.88
C SER A 313 19.51 -19.94 3.78
N LYS A 314 20.10 -18.89 3.21
CA LYS A 314 20.48 -17.66 3.93
C LYS A 314 19.45 -16.53 3.77
N LEU A 315 18.39 -16.74 2.99
CA LEU A 315 17.30 -15.78 2.88
C LEU A 315 16.51 -15.70 4.18
N VAL A 316 16.13 -14.49 4.57
CA VAL A 316 15.28 -14.22 5.72
C VAL A 316 13.89 -13.80 5.22
N PRO A 317 12.87 -14.67 5.30
CA PRO A 317 11.55 -14.33 4.82
C PRO A 317 10.84 -13.37 5.77
N GLU A 318 10.23 -12.33 5.19
CA GLU A 318 9.38 -11.36 5.88
C GLU A 318 7.91 -11.48 5.45
N GLY A 319 7.49 -12.66 5.08
CA GLY A 319 6.11 -12.98 4.68
C GLY A 319 5.85 -14.47 4.69
N VAL A 320 4.58 -14.82 4.81
CA VAL A 320 4.11 -16.21 4.78
C VAL A 320 3.26 -16.48 3.54
N GLU A 321 2.98 -17.74 3.31
CA GLU A 321 2.09 -18.24 2.26
C GLU A 321 0.92 -18.97 2.91
N GLY A 322 -0.25 -18.88 2.28
CA GLY A 322 -1.44 -19.53 2.77
C GLY A 322 -2.51 -19.66 1.70
N LEU A 323 -3.66 -20.08 2.12
CA LEU A 323 -4.86 -20.19 1.29
C LEU A 323 -5.90 -19.17 1.78
N VAL A 324 -6.58 -18.54 0.84
CA VAL A 324 -7.75 -17.70 1.11
C VAL A 324 -8.98 -18.32 0.48
N PRO A 325 -10.17 -18.19 1.07
CA PRO A 325 -11.40 -18.70 0.46
C PRO A 325 -11.61 -18.13 -0.94
N ALA A 326 -12.03 -18.97 -1.88
CA ALA A 326 -12.42 -18.52 -3.22
C ALA A 326 -13.72 -17.70 -3.11
N GLN A 327 -13.71 -16.49 -3.64
CA GLN A 327 -14.79 -15.49 -3.49
C GLN A 327 -15.72 -15.42 -4.72
N GLY A 328 -15.37 -16.11 -5.83
CA GLY A 328 -16.06 -15.93 -7.10
C GLY A 328 -15.64 -14.65 -7.83
N ALA A 329 -16.49 -14.13 -8.70
CA ALA A 329 -16.20 -12.98 -9.54
C ALA A 329 -15.96 -11.69 -8.74
N LEU A 330 -15.05 -10.84 -9.23
CA LEU A 330 -14.67 -9.56 -8.59
C LEU A 330 -15.84 -8.58 -8.45
N ALA A 331 -16.68 -8.44 -9.47
CA ALA A 331 -17.67 -7.37 -9.51
C ALA A 331 -18.68 -7.42 -8.35
N PRO A 332 -19.32 -8.56 -8.00
CA PRO A 332 -20.17 -8.63 -6.81
C PRO A 332 -19.40 -8.34 -5.51
N PHE A 333 -18.14 -8.76 -5.44
CA PHE A 333 -17.30 -8.55 -4.25
C PHE A 333 -16.98 -7.07 -4.05
N ILE A 334 -16.54 -6.37 -5.11
CA ILE A 334 -16.30 -4.91 -5.09
C ILE A 334 -17.59 -4.16 -4.76
N HIS A 335 -18.74 -4.59 -5.29
CA HIS A 335 -20.03 -3.97 -4.95
C HIS A 335 -20.30 -3.99 -3.45
N GLN A 336 -20.00 -5.10 -2.74
CA GLN A 336 -20.15 -5.18 -1.29
C GLN A 336 -19.16 -4.27 -0.55
N LEU A 337 -17.91 -4.21 -0.97
CA LEU A 337 -16.91 -3.34 -0.36
C LEU A 337 -17.27 -1.84 -0.52
N VAL A 338 -17.67 -1.44 -1.71
CA VAL A 338 -18.11 -0.07 -1.99
C VAL A 338 -19.43 0.24 -1.29
N GLY A 339 -20.33 -0.74 -1.17
CA GLY A 339 -21.57 -0.61 -0.40
C GLY A 339 -21.31 -0.29 1.07
N GLY A 340 -20.35 -0.99 1.69
CA GLY A 340 -19.92 -0.71 3.06
C GLY A 340 -19.29 0.67 3.23
N LEU A 341 -18.45 1.10 2.28
CA LEU A 341 -17.90 2.46 2.26
C LEU A 341 -19.02 3.51 2.18
N ARG A 342 -19.96 3.35 1.25
CA ARG A 342 -21.12 4.26 1.10
C ARG A 342 -21.98 4.34 2.36
N ALA A 343 -22.17 3.21 3.06
CA ALA A 343 -22.89 3.19 4.33
C ALA A 343 -22.13 4.02 5.39
N GLY A 344 -20.80 3.83 5.53
CA GLY A 344 -19.97 4.62 6.42
C GLY A 344 -20.02 6.13 6.10
N MET A 345 -19.94 6.50 4.83
CA MET A 345 -20.10 7.88 4.37
C MET A 345 -21.44 8.45 4.77
N GLY A 346 -22.52 7.70 4.55
CA GLY A 346 -23.87 8.09 4.95
C GLY A 346 -23.99 8.33 6.45
N TYR A 347 -23.48 7.43 7.28
CA TYR A 347 -23.49 7.60 8.74
C TYR A 347 -22.66 8.80 9.21
N CYS A 348 -21.61 9.16 8.51
CA CYS A 348 -20.78 10.33 8.83
C CYS A 348 -21.28 11.63 8.21
N GLY A 349 -22.36 11.62 7.44
CA GLY A 349 -22.89 12.80 6.75
C GLY A 349 -21.96 13.32 5.64
N SER A 350 -21.19 12.42 5.03
CA SER A 350 -20.17 12.74 4.03
C SER A 350 -20.69 12.41 2.63
N ALA A 351 -20.91 13.43 1.80
CA ALA A 351 -21.39 13.26 0.43
C ALA A 351 -20.30 12.79 -0.55
N THR A 352 -19.06 13.09 -0.25
CA THR A 352 -17.89 12.79 -1.08
C THR A 352 -16.77 12.13 -0.24
N ILE A 353 -15.80 11.52 -0.92
CA ILE A 353 -14.57 11.01 -0.28
C ILE A 353 -13.83 12.14 0.45
N GLU A 354 -13.78 13.33 -0.13
CA GLU A 354 -13.15 14.49 0.48
C GLU A 354 -13.88 14.94 1.76
N ASP A 355 -15.22 14.87 1.78
CA ASP A 355 -15.99 15.14 3.01
C ASP A 355 -15.65 14.14 4.11
N LEU A 356 -15.57 12.83 3.77
CA LEU A 356 -15.24 11.79 4.75
C LEU A 356 -13.83 12.01 5.30
N ARG A 357 -12.88 12.33 4.43
CA ARG A 357 -11.47 12.57 4.76
C ARG A 357 -11.26 13.78 5.67
N THR A 358 -12.03 14.83 5.48
CA THR A 358 -11.82 16.13 6.15
C THR A 358 -12.77 16.39 7.33
N LYS A 359 -13.94 15.75 7.37
CA LYS A 359 -15.00 16.02 8.36
C LYS A 359 -15.22 14.88 9.36
N ALA A 360 -14.87 13.62 9.01
CA ALA A 360 -15.04 12.48 9.90
C ALA A 360 -14.19 12.61 11.18
N ARG A 361 -14.70 12.05 12.24
CA ARG A 361 -14.04 12.03 13.56
C ARG A 361 -14.01 10.63 14.11
#